data_de298bf466b9fee05841d785f08c581d
#
_entry.id   de298bf466b9fee05841d785f08c581d
#
_cell.length_a   1.000
_cell.length_b   1.000
_cell.length_c   1.000
_cell.angle_alpha   90.00
_cell.angle_beta   90.00
_cell.angle_gamma   90.00
#
_symmetry.space_group_name_H-M   'P 1'
#
loop_
_entity.id
_entity.type
_entity.pdbx_description
1 polymer ?
#
loop_
_entity_poly.entity_id
_entity_poly.type
_entity_poly.pdbx_seq_one_letter_code
_entity_poly.pdbx_strand_id
1 'polypeptide(L)'
;MRYEPEEEQNLQIYLTKVAEQLNSLFVDSMIFPVIFGRHDELQGLFTSSLSAASYFRLFEIMCYPVAVTGGIGIGEWTVRMEDGTSAQQQGTAYDRAEEALKTVSKKKTQRLRIHSSREDGRANYLLNVSKDMLSAQNSIQNRLQLLAEILYPFVENRTWIRFENHGLRLLTLKENFGPAKQMVDKIAKVPEQTISW
;
A
#
# COMPACT_ATOMS: atom_id res chain seq x y z
N MET A 1 -0.39 1.08 -19.37
CA MET A 1 0.54 2.18 -19.56
C MET A 1 1.92 1.61 -19.28
N ARG A 2 2.87 1.68 -20.20
CA ARG A 2 4.26 1.29 -19.91
C ARG A 2 4.97 2.56 -19.45
N TYR A 3 5.66 2.50 -18.34
CA TYR A 3 6.54 3.58 -17.89
C TYR A 3 7.85 3.52 -18.66
N GLU A 4 8.46 4.67 -18.87
CA GLU A 4 9.85 4.71 -19.31
C GLU A 4 10.77 4.18 -18.21
N PRO A 5 11.92 3.57 -18.50
CA PRO A 5 12.79 2.94 -17.50
C PRO A 5 13.18 3.88 -16.34
N GLU A 6 13.40 5.14 -16.61
CA GLU A 6 13.70 6.16 -15.59
C GLU A 6 12.51 6.45 -14.69
N GLU A 7 11.29 6.41 -15.23
CA GLU A 7 10.05 6.60 -14.46
C GLU A 7 9.78 5.42 -13.55
N GLU A 8 10.02 4.21 -14.04
CA GLU A 8 9.88 2.98 -13.28
C GLU A 8 10.85 2.97 -12.08
N GLN A 9 12.11 3.37 -12.31
CA GLN A 9 13.10 3.51 -11.26
C GLN A 9 12.71 4.57 -10.23
N ASN A 10 12.24 5.74 -10.66
CA ASN A 10 11.78 6.80 -9.77
C ASN A 10 10.57 6.37 -8.94
N LEU A 11 9.63 5.64 -9.54
CA LEU A 11 8.49 5.07 -8.84
C LEU A 11 8.95 4.05 -7.78
N GLN A 12 9.87 3.16 -8.13
CA GLN A 12 10.40 2.17 -7.19
C GLN A 12 11.09 2.83 -5.99
N ILE A 13 11.91 3.87 -6.22
CA ILE A 13 12.53 4.65 -5.15
C ILE A 13 11.46 5.29 -4.25
N TYR A 14 10.41 5.85 -4.84
CA TYR A 14 9.31 6.43 -4.09
C TYR A 14 8.58 5.38 -3.24
N LEU A 15 8.23 4.23 -3.81
CA LEU A 15 7.55 3.14 -3.11
C LEU A 15 8.39 2.60 -1.94
N THR A 16 9.71 2.50 -2.13
CA THR A 16 10.64 2.11 -1.05
C THR A 16 10.57 3.10 0.12
N LYS A 17 10.64 4.39 -0.17
CA LYS A 17 10.55 5.44 0.87
C LYS A 17 9.19 5.43 1.58
N VAL A 18 8.11 5.19 0.86
CA VAL A 18 6.77 5.03 1.47
C VAL A 18 6.76 3.82 2.41
N ALA A 19 7.27 2.68 1.96
CA ALA A 19 7.35 1.48 2.79
C ALA A 19 8.19 1.70 4.06
N GLU A 20 9.34 2.36 3.96
CA GLU A 20 10.20 2.70 5.11
C GLU A 20 9.45 3.57 6.14
N GLN A 21 8.74 4.62 5.69
CA GLN A 21 7.96 5.47 6.59
C GLN A 21 6.81 4.72 7.25
N LEU A 22 6.09 3.90 6.49
CA LEU A 22 5.02 3.07 7.04
C LEU A 22 5.56 1.97 7.96
N ASN A 23 6.70 1.36 7.66
CA ASN A 23 7.36 0.40 8.55
C ASN A 23 7.68 1.04 9.91
N SER A 24 8.19 2.27 9.91
CA SER A 24 8.45 3.02 11.15
C SER A 24 7.16 3.29 11.93
N LEU A 25 6.05 3.55 11.22
CA LEU A 25 4.76 3.80 11.82
C LEU A 25 4.14 2.54 12.45
N PHE A 26 4.27 1.41 11.76
CA PHE A 26 3.65 0.13 12.17
C PHE A 26 4.61 -0.83 12.89
N VAL A 27 5.79 -0.38 13.34
CA VAL A 27 6.84 -1.26 13.87
C VAL A 27 6.36 -2.20 14.98
N ASP A 28 5.46 -1.76 15.87
CA ASP A 28 4.93 -2.59 16.96
C ASP A 28 3.88 -3.63 16.48
N SER A 29 3.39 -3.47 15.26
CA SER A 29 2.38 -4.34 14.65
C SER A 29 2.97 -5.26 13.57
N MET A 30 4.30 -5.29 13.45
CA MET A 30 4.99 -6.06 12.41
C MET A 30 5.94 -7.07 13.06
N ILE A 31 6.00 -8.25 12.44
CA ILE A 31 7.01 -9.27 12.76
C ILE A 31 8.21 -9.08 11.82
N PHE A 32 7.93 -8.87 10.52
CA PHE A 32 8.92 -8.48 9.52
C PHE A 32 8.47 -7.24 8.77
N PRO A 33 9.37 -6.27 8.54
CA PRO A 33 9.06 -5.06 7.80
C PRO A 33 8.65 -5.39 6.36
N VAL A 34 7.85 -4.50 5.77
CA VAL A 34 7.52 -4.57 4.36
C VAL A 34 8.73 -4.12 3.56
N ILE A 35 9.22 -5.00 2.70
CA ILE A 35 10.36 -4.76 1.82
C ILE A 35 10.05 -5.28 0.41
N PHE A 36 10.82 -4.84 -0.58
CA PHE A 36 10.80 -5.45 -1.90
C PHE A 36 11.29 -6.91 -1.81
N GLY A 37 10.44 -7.82 -2.27
CA GLY A 37 10.75 -9.22 -2.45
C GLY A 37 11.20 -9.52 -3.89
N ARG A 38 10.66 -10.57 -4.46
CA ARG A 38 10.90 -10.94 -5.87
C ARG A 38 9.98 -10.14 -6.78
N HIS A 39 10.49 -9.68 -7.94
CA HIS A 39 9.67 -9.15 -9.05
C HIS A 39 8.73 -7.99 -8.67
N ASP A 40 9.25 -6.90 -8.12
CA ASP A 40 8.50 -5.67 -7.80
C ASP A 40 7.33 -5.83 -6.80
N GLU A 41 7.29 -6.95 -6.08
CA GLU A 41 6.31 -7.18 -5.02
C GLU A 41 6.86 -6.72 -3.67
N LEU A 42 6.03 -6.00 -2.90
CA LEU A 42 6.29 -5.66 -1.51
C LEU A 42 5.69 -6.73 -0.61
N GLN A 43 6.47 -7.21 0.35
CA GLN A 43 6.08 -8.27 1.27
C GLN A 43 6.48 -7.96 2.70
N GLY A 44 5.57 -8.21 3.65
CA GLY A 44 5.78 -8.05 5.09
C GLY A 44 4.95 -9.03 5.90
N LEU A 45 5.26 -9.18 7.18
CA LEU A 45 4.51 -10.02 8.11
C LEU A 45 4.03 -9.20 9.30
N PHE A 46 2.73 -9.25 9.56
CA PHE A 46 2.06 -8.47 10.60
C PHE A 46 1.53 -9.36 11.72
N THR A 47 1.37 -8.78 12.91
CA THR A 47 0.79 -9.46 14.07
C THR A 47 -0.74 -9.62 13.96
N SER A 48 -1.39 -8.82 13.09
CA SER A 48 -2.84 -8.89 12.86
C SER A 48 -3.22 -8.53 11.43
N SER A 49 -4.34 -9.08 10.96
CA SER A 49 -4.92 -8.73 9.66
C SER A 49 -5.41 -7.28 9.59
N LEU A 50 -5.83 -6.71 10.72
CA LEU A 50 -6.24 -5.31 10.81
C LEU A 50 -5.05 -4.38 10.52
N SER A 51 -3.90 -4.64 11.14
CA SER A 51 -2.67 -3.86 10.92
C SER A 51 -2.21 -3.98 9.47
N ALA A 52 -2.26 -5.18 8.88
CA ALA A 52 -1.92 -5.39 7.48
C ALA A 52 -2.87 -4.61 6.54
N ALA A 53 -4.18 -4.64 6.80
CA ALA A 53 -5.15 -3.91 6.00
C ALA A 53 -4.99 -2.39 6.14
N SER A 54 -4.73 -1.88 7.35
CA SER A 54 -4.48 -0.46 7.61
C SER A 54 -3.18 0.02 6.95
N TYR A 55 -2.13 -0.79 6.98
CA TYR A 55 -0.89 -0.53 6.25
C TYR A 55 -1.15 -0.42 4.74
N PHE A 56 -1.83 -1.41 4.16
CA PHE A 56 -2.15 -1.41 2.73
C PHE A 56 -2.99 -0.19 2.34
N ARG A 57 -3.99 0.18 3.15
CA ARG A 57 -4.81 1.36 2.92
C ARG A 57 -3.98 2.64 2.84
N LEU A 58 -3.09 2.88 3.80
CA LEU A 58 -2.19 4.04 3.77
C LEU A 58 -1.23 3.98 2.58
N PHE A 59 -0.70 2.80 2.28
CA PHE A 59 0.14 2.60 1.12
C PHE A 59 -0.60 2.95 -0.19
N GLU A 60 -1.85 2.51 -0.34
CA GLU A 60 -2.70 2.83 -1.49
C GLU A 60 -2.95 4.34 -1.60
N ILE A 61 -3.26 5.02 -0.49
CA ILE A 61 -3.43 6.49 -0.45
C ILE A 61 -2.14 7.19 -0.90
N MET A 62 -0.99 6.72 -0.44
CA MET A 62 0.31 7.28 -0.83
C MET A 62 0.60 7.07 -2.33
N CYS A 63 0.24 5.94 -2.88
CA CYS A 63 0.50 5.59 -4.29
C CYS A 63 -0.41 6.31 -5.29
N TYR A 64 -1.54 6.89 -4.85
CA TYR A 64 -2.45 7.57 -5.77
C TYR A 64 -1.73 8.59 -6.69
N PRO A 65 -1.98 8.62 -8.01
CA PRO A 65 -3.02 7.91 -8.77
C PRO A 65 -2.62 6.51 -9.28
N VAL A 66 -1.45 6.01 -8.92
CA VAL A 66 -1.01 4.67 -9.31
C VAL A 66 -1.84 3.63 -8.57
N ALA A 67 -2.45 2.73 -9.31
CA ALA A 67 -3.22 1.64 -8.73
C ALA A 67 -2.28 0.55 -8.20
N VAL A 68 -2.45 0.18 -6.94
CA VAL A 68 -1.75 -0.94 -6.31
C VAL A 68 -2.74 -2.06 -5.98
N THR A 69 -2.25 -3.28 -5.94
CA THR A 69 -3.02 -4.47 -5.56
C THR A 69 -2.34 -5.20 -4.43
N GLY A 70 -3.11 -5.84 -3.56
CA GLY A 70 -2.59 -6.57 -2.41
C GLY A 70 -3.35 -7.84 -2.10
N GLY A 71 -2.64 -8.78 -1.47
CA GLY A 71 -3.21 -9.99 -0.88
C GLY A 71 -2.82 -10.09 0.59
N ILE A 72 -3.77 -10.34 1.47
CA ILE A 72 -3.54 -10.59 2.89
C ILE A 72 -3.86 -12.05 3.17
N GLY A 73 -2.86 -12.83 3.58
CA GLY A 73 -3.02 -14.19 4.05
C GLY A 73 -3.08 -14.25 5.57
N ILE A 74 -4.09 -14.94 6.12
CA ILE A 74 -4.20 -15.20 7.55
C ILE A 74 -3.89 -16.67 7.78
N GLY A 75 -2.82 -16.96 8.51
CA GLY A 75 -2.36 -18.32 8.73
C GLY A 75 -1.20 -18.42 9.69
N GLU A 76 -0.56 -19.56 9.68
CA GLU A 76 0.60 -19.84 10.49
C GLU A 76 1.89 -19.45 9.77
N TRP A 77 2.87 -19.07 10.52
CA TRP A 77 4.24 -18.86 10.10
C TRP A 77 5.07 -20.04 10.63
N THR A 78 5.51 -20.91 9.73
CA THR A 78 6.12 -22.21 10.08
C THR A 78 7.63 -22.22 10.00
N VAL A 79 8.23 -21.41 9.15
CA VAL A 79 9.70 -21.31 9.02
C VAL A 79 10.16 -20.00 9.63
N ARG A 80 10.93 -20.12 10.70
CA ARG A 80 11.49 -18.97 11.44
C ARG A 80 12.96 -18.85 11.11
N MET A 81 13.29 -17.95 10.22
CA MET A 81 14.66 -17.46 10.05
C MET A 81 14.78 -16.15 10.81
N GLU A 82 15.35 -16.16 12.01
CA GLU A 82 15.39 -14.98 12.90
C GLU A 82 16.12 -13.78 12.25
N ASP A 83 17.17 -14.06 11.49
CA ASP A 83 17.92 -13.03 10.75
C ASP A 83 17.47 -12.86 9.29
N GLY A 84 16.33 -13.48 8.91
CA GLY A 84 15.82 -13.47 7.54
C GLY A 84 14.90 -12.28 7.25
N THR A 85 14.75 -11.98 5.96
CA THR A 85 13.74 -11.04 5.48
C THR A 85 12.38 -11.72 5.34
N SER A 86 11.28 -10.93 5.21
CA SER A 86 9.96 -11.47 4.92
C SER A 86 9.95 -12.41 3.70
N ALA A 87 10.74 -12.12 2.67
CA ALA A 87 10.84 -12.95 1.46
C ALA A 87 11.48 -14.34 1.68
N GLN A 88 12.11 -14.57 2.81
CA GLN A 88 12.75 -15.85 3.19
C GLN A 88 11.88 -16.69 4.13
N GLN A 89 10.73 -16.16 4.53
CA GLN A 89 9.79 -16.83 5.41
C GLN A 89 8.80 -17.68 4.61
N GLN A 90 8.24 -18.69 5.27
CA GLN A 90 7.25 -19.61 4.69
C GLN A 90 6.10 -19.85 5.67
N GLY A 91 5.03 -20.45 5.21
CA GLY A 91 3.89 -20.83 6.02
C GLY A 91 2.56 -20.53 5.33
N THR A 92 1.48 -21.06 5.89
CA THR A 92 0.15 -20.94 5.28
C THR A 92 -0.33 -19.49 5.15
N ALA A 93 0.22 -18.55 5.95
CA ALA A 93 -0.05 -17.13 5.79
C ALA A 93 0.48 -16.61 4.44
N TYR A 94 1.68 -17.00 4.06
CA TYR A 94 2.31 -16.59 2.80
C TYR A 94 1.60 -17.22 1.58
N ASP A 95 1.31 -18.53 1.64
CA ASP A 95 0.60 -19.23 0.56
C ASP A 95 -0.76 -18.57 0.29
N ARG A 96 -1.51 -18.25 1.35
CA ARG A 96 -2.81 -17.58 1.25
C ARG A 96 -2.70 -16.14 0.75
N ALA A 97 -1.66 -15.40 1.15
CA ALA A 97 -1.41 -14.06 0.64
C ALA A 97 -1.14 -14.09 -0.88
N GLU A 98 -0.33 -15.04 -1.33
CA GLU A 98 -0.04 -15.23 -2.75
C GLU A 98 -1.30 -15.61 -3.55
N GLU A 99 -2.13 -16.52 -3.04
CA GLU A 99 -3.41 -16.87 -3.67
C GLU A 99 -4.38 -15.69 -3.73
N ALA A 100 -4.46 -14.90 -2.65
CA ALA A 100 -5.26 -13.70 -2.62
C ALA A 100 -4.78 -12.69 -3.67
N LEU A 101 -3.47 -12.44 -3.76
CA LEU A 101 -2.86 -11.54 -4.74
C LEU A 101 -3.08 -12.03 -6.17
N LYS A 102 -2.86 -13.30 -6.46
CA LYS A 102 -3.15 -13.91 -7.77
C LYS A 102 -4.61 -13.73 -8.19
N THR A 103 -5.53 -13.82 -7.23
CA THR A 103 -6.97 -13.63 -7.49
C THR A 103 -7.27 -12.17 -7.85
N VAL A 104 -6.69 -11.23 -7.13
CA VAL A 104 -6.85 -9.78 -7.39
C VAL A 104 -6.25 -9.38 -8.72
N SER A 105 -5.05 -9.86 -9.03
CA SER A 105 -4.34 -9.55 -10.28
C SER A 105 -5.11 -10.02 -11.52
N LYS A 106 -5.86 -11.11 -11.42
CA LYS A 106 -6.75 -11.61 -12.48
C LYS A 106 -8.05 -10.82 -12.61
N LYS A 107 -8.57 -10.32 -11.49
CA LYS A 107 -9.83 -9.59 -11.41
C LYS A 107 -9.56 -8.11 -11.27
N LYS A 108 -9.53 -7.36 -12.35
CA LYS A 108 -9.32 -5.88 -12.36
C LYS A 108 -10.31 -5.09 -11.49
N THR A 109 -11.34 -5.74 -10.96
CA THR A 109 -12.36 -5.16 -10.10
C THR A 109 -12.00 -5.11 -8.61
N GLN A 110 -10.92 -5.76 -8.18
CA GLN A 110 -10.49 -5.81 -6.78
C GLN A 110 -9.10 -5.19 -6.65
N ARG A 111 -8.80 -4.55 -5.51
CA ARG A 111 -7.44 -4.07 -5.19
C ARG A 111 -6.83 -4.80 -4.01
N LEU A 112 -7.63 -5.19 -3.04
CA LEU A 112 -7.21 -5.92 -1.87
C LEU A 112 -8.11 -7.13 -1.66
N ARG A 113 -7.50 -8.25 -1.26
CA ARG A 113 -8.22 -9.46 -0.88
C ARG A 113 -7.60 -10.07 0.37
N ILE A 114 -8.48 -10.56 1.26
CA ILE A 114 -8.09 -11.38 2.41
C ILE A 114 -8.38 -12.83 2.09
N HIS A 115 -7.46 -13.72 2.47
CA HIS A 115 -7.65 -15.16 2.43
C HIS A 115 -7.24 -15.80 3.77
N SER A 116 -8.17 -16.53 4.38
CA SER A 116 -7.98 -17.27 5.64
C SER A 116 -8.40 -18.74 5.49
N SER A 117 -8.42 -19.49 6.58
CA SER A 117 -9.03 -20.83 6.64
C SER A 117 -10.56 -20.81 6.78
N ARG A 118 -11.15 -19.60 6.86
CA ARG A 118 -12.59 -19.39 7.06
C ARG A 118 -13.21 -18.75 5.83
N GLU A 119 -14.51 -18.52 5.87
CA GLU A 119 -15.20 -17.78 4.82
C GLU A 119 -14.92 -16.28 4.96
N ASP A 120 -14.19 -15.73 4.00
CA ASP A 120 -13.79 -14.32 3.96
C ASP A 120 -14.72 -13.45 3.07
N GLY A 121 -15.86 -14.00 2.65
CA GLY A 121 -16.76 -13.37 1.68
C GLY A 121 -17.22 -11.98 2.09
N ARG A 122 -17.62 -11.80 3.36
CA ARG A 122 -18.09 -10.49 3.88
C ARG A 122 -16.96 -9.46 3.94
N ALA A 123 -15.78 -9.85 4.44
CA ALA A 123 -14.62 -8.97 4.51
C ALA A 123 -14.22 -8.52 3.10
N ASN A 124 -14.12 -9.44 2.16
CA ASN A 124 -13.77 -9.15 0.78
C ASN A 124 -14.84 -8.29 0.07
N TYR A 125 -16.12 -8.47 0.38
CA TYR A 125 -17.18 -7.59 -0.12
C TYR A 125 -16.99 -6.13 0.35
N LEU A 126 -16.76 -5.92 1.65
CA LEU A 126 -16.53 -4.59 2.22
C LEU A 126 -15.26 -3.92 1.64
N LEU A 127 -14.19 -4.69 1.45
CA LEU A 127 -12.98 -4.19 0.81
C LEU A 127 -13.23 -3.74 -0.64
N ASN A 128 -14.10 -4.45 -1.38
CA ASN A 128 -14.48 -4.04 -2.74
C ASN A 128 -15.30 -2.76 -2.76
N VAL A 129 -16.27 -2.61 -1.85
CA VAL A 129 -17.05 -1.36 -1.73
C VAL A 129 -16.11 -0.19 -1.38
N SER A 130 -15.19 -0.38 -0.44
CA SER A 130 -14.19 0.63 -0.09
C SER A 130 -13.33 1.03 -1.30
N LYS A 131 -12.90 0.06 -2.10
CA LYS A 131 -12.14 0.31 -3.34
C LYS A 131 -12.91 1.18 -4.33
N ASP A 132 -14.20 0.90 -4.54
CA ASP A 132 -15.01 1.67 -5.49
C ASP A 132 -15.16 3.13 -5.03
N MET A 133 -15.29 3.36 -3.73
CA MET A 133 -15.30 4.71 -3.15
C MET A 133 -13.94 5.42 -3.34
N LEU A 134 -12.83 4.73 -3.11
CA LEU A 134 -11.48 5.29 -3.26
C LEU A 134 -11.14 5.59 -4.73
N SER A 135 -11.56 4.73 -5.65
CA SER A 135 -11.29 4.93 -7.09
C SER A 135 -12.05 6.09 -7.71
N ALA A 136 -13.15 6.53 -7.08
CA ALA A 136 -13.91 7.72 -7.48
C ALA A 136 -13.33 9.05 -6.96
N GLN A 137 -12.30 9.01 -6.10
CA GLN A 137 -11.67 10.21 -5.55
C GLN A 137 -10.81 10.95 -6.56
N ASN A 138 -10.83 12.28 -6.48
CA ASN A 138 -9.84 13.14 -7.13
C ASN A 138 -8.62 13.36 -6.22
N SER A 139 -7.59 14.05 -6.74
CA SER A 139 -6.35 14.31 -6.00
C SER A 139 -6.55 15.09 -4.70
N ILE A 140 -7.49 16.04 -4.66
CA ILE A 140 -7.80 16.82 -3.46
C ILE A 140 -8.44 15.93 -2.40
N GLN A 141 -9.42 15.13 -2.77
CA GLN A 141 -10.08 14.18 -1.87
C GLN A 141 -9.09 13.17 -1.30
N ASN A 142 -8.17 12.65 -2.13
CA ASN A 142 -7.12 11.74 -1.68
C ASN A 142 -6.16 12.40 -0.67
N ARG A 143 -5.79 13.68 -0.88
CA ARG A 143 -4.98 14.45 0.09
C ARG A 143 -5.73 14.68 1.39
N LEU A 144 -7.02 15.05 1.33
CA LEU A 144 -7.86 15.21 2.51
C LEU A 144 -8.01 13.91 3.28
N GLN A 145 -8.12 12.78 2.59
CA GLN A 145 -8.16 11.48 3.22
C GLN A 145 -6.84 11.18 3.96
N LEU A 146 -5.68 11.44 3.34
CA LEU A 146 -4.39 11.28 4.02
C LEU A 146 -4.31 12.14 5.29
N LEU A 147 -4.74 13.39 5.22
CA LEU A 147 -4.79 14.27 6.39
C LEU A 147 -5.73 13.72 7.47
N ALA A 148 -6.91 13.24 7.10
CA ALA A 148 -7.83 12.62 8.04
C ALA A 148 -7.23 11.39 8.73
N GLU A 149 -6.54 10.53 7.99
CA GLU A 149 -5.85 9.34 8.55
C GLU A 149 -4.69 9.74 9.48
N ILE A 150 -4.01 10.85 9.22
CA ILE A 150 -2.94 11.38 10.08
C ILE A 150 -3.51 11.96 11.38
N LEU A 151 -4.61 12.72 11.30
CA LEU A 151 -5.23 13.38 12.44
C LEU A 151 -6.09 12.45 13.29
N TYR A 152 -6.73 11.48 12.65
CA TYR A 152 -7.67 10.53 13.26
C TYR A 152 -7.39 9.11 12.77
N PRO A 153 -6.23 8.54 13.10
CA PRO A 153 -5.84 7.22 12.60
C PRO A 153 -6.78 6.13 13.10
N PHE A 154 -7.23 5.29 12.18
CA PHE A 154 -8.03 4.11 12.49
C PHE A 154 -7.10 2.95 12.91
N VAL A 155 -6.41 3.12 14.04
CA VAL A 155 -5.40 2.21 14.58
C VAL A 155 -5.52 2.12 16.10
N GLU A 156 -4.92 1.09 16.68
CA GLU A 156 -4.87 0.94 18.13
C GLU A 156 -4.09 2.09 18.80
N ASN A 157 -4.48 2.42 20.05
CA ASN A 157 -3.95 3.56 20.81
C ASN A 157 -2.41 3.67 20.88
N ARG A 158 -1.68 2.56 20.80
CA ARG A 158 -0.21 2.57 20.82
C ARG A 158 0.41 3.13 19.54
N THR A 159 -0.29 3.04 18.43
CA THR A 159 0.18 3.54 17.13
C THR A 159 -0.14 5.03 16.98
N TRP A 160 -1.09 5.58 17.75
CA TRP A 160 -1.47 7.00 17.72
C TRP A 160 -0.28 7.96 17.89
N ILE A 161 0.55 7.74 18.91
CA ILE A 161 1.72 8.61 19.19
C ILE A 161 2.69 8.66 18.01
N ARG A 162 2.83 7.54 17.28
CA ARG A 162 3.70 7.46 16.10
C ARG A 162 3.10 8.21 14.92
N PHE A 163 1.78 8.20 14.75
CA PHE A 163 1.10 8.98 13.73
C PHE A 163 1.32 10.48 13.94
N GLU A 164 1.22 11.00 15.14
CA GLU A 164 1.52 12.41 15.42
C GLU A 164 2.93 12.80 14.98
N ASN A 165 3.92 11.94 15.24
CA ASN A 165 5.32 12.21 14.92
C ASN A 165 5.68 11.99 13.44
N HIS A 166 5.03 11.05 12.76
CA HIS A 166 5.38 10.62 11.40
C HIS A 166 4.39 11.06 10.32
N GLY A 167 3.18 11.49 10.68
CA GLY A 167 2.14 11.86 9.74
C GLY A 167 2.55 12.99 8.80
N LEU A 168 3.19 14.03 9.33
CA LEU A 168 3.71 15.14 8.51
C LEU A 168 4.80 14.67 7.52
N ARG A 169 5.60 13.66 7.88
CA ARG A 169 6.61 13.09 6.97
C ARG A 169 5.96 12.38 5.79
N LEU A 170 4.88 11.62 6.02
CA LEU A 170 4.11 11.00 4.94
C LEU A 170 3.52 12.06 3.99
N LEU A 171 2.92 13.11 4.54
CA LEU A 171 2.38 14.20 3.73
C LEU A 171 3.48 14.87 2.90
N THR A 172 4.60 15.25 3.53
CA THR A 172 5.75 15.86 2.85
C THR A 172 6.31 14.95 1.75
N LEU A 173 6.42 13.64 2.01
CA LEU A 173 6.89 12.67 1.03
C LEU A 173 5.95 12.62 -0.18
N LYS A 174 4.64 12.56 0.06
CA LYS A 174 3.63 12.53 -1.01
C LYS A 174 3.64 13.81 -1.85
N GLU A 175 3.70 14.98 -1.21
CA GLU A 175 3.67 16.28 -1.88
C GLU A 175 4.92 16.50 -2.76
N ASN A 176 6.09 16.10 -2.28
CA ASN A 176 7.35 16.39 -2.97
C ASN A 176 7.76 15.33 -4.00
N PHE A 177 7.36 14.09 -3.80
CA PHE A 177 7.85 12.95 -4.58
C PHE A 177 6.74 12.03 -5.09
N GLY A 178 5.49 12.28 -4.74
CA GLY A 178 4.39 11.39 -5.10
C GLY A 178 4.10 11.35 -6.61
N PRO A 179 3.53 10.26 -7.11
CA PRO A 179 3.23 10.06 -8.53
C PRO A 179 2.36 11.17 -9.13
N ALA A 180 1.44 11.74 -8.35
CA ALA A 180 0.59 12.85 -8.82
C ALA A 180 1.39 14.09 -9.18
N LYS A 181 2.47 14.41 -8.45
CA LYS A 181 3.35 15.52 -8.79
C LYS A 181 4.12 15.25 -10.07
N GLN A 182 4.67 14.04 -10.22
CA GLN A 182 5.38 13.65 -11.44
C GLN A 182 4.48 13.76 -12.69
N MET A 183 3.18 13.43 -12.56
CA MET A 183 2.20 13.61 -13.63
C MET A 183 1.95 15.09 -13.95
N VAL A 184 1.84 15.95 -12.93
CA VAL A 184 1.66 17.40 -13.11
C VAL A 184 2.88 18.01 -13.80
N ASP A 185 4.08 17.64 -13.37
CA ASP A 185 5.34 18.12 -13.98
C ASP A 185 5.48 17.67 -15.44
N LYS A 186 4.91 16.51 -15.81
CA LYS A 186 4.83 16.07 -17.20
C LYS A 186 3.88 16.91 -18.02
N ILE A 187 2.67 17.16 -17.53
CA ILE A 187 1.67 17.98 -18.21
C ILE A 187 2.22 19.39 -18.43
N ALA A 188 2.91 19.94 -17.44
CA ALA A 188 3.54 21.26 -17.54
C ALA A 188 4.69 21.34 -18.57
N LYS A 189 5.30 20.20 -18.93
CA LYS A 189 6.36 20.11 -19.96
C LYS A 189 5.81 19.86 -21.37
N VAL A 190 4.52 19.56 -21.53
CA VAL A 190 3.89 19.41 -22.84
C VAL A 190 3.65 20.81 -23.43
N PRO A 191 4.17 21.13 -24.62
CA PRO A 191 3.93 22.43 -25.25
C PRO A 191 2.42 22.65 -25.45
N GLU A 192 1.95 23.89 -25.22
CA GLU A 192 0.53 24.29 -25.34
C GLU A 192 -0.14 23.91 -26.67
N GLN A 193 0.64 23.66 -27.71
CA GLN A 193 0.18 23.31 -29.05
C GLN A 193 -0.46 21.90 -29.16
N THR A 194 -0.42 21.07 -28.09
CA THR A 194 -0.93 19.70 -28.13
C THR A 194 -2.28 19.55 -27.45
N ILE A 195 -2.87 20.61 -26.89
CA ILE A 195 -4.19 20.59 -26.25
C ILE A 195 -5.19 21.29 -27.19
N SER A 196 -5.60 20.58 -28.23
CA SER A 196 -6.84 20.91 -28.94
C SER A 196 -7.98 20.04 -28.41
N TRP A 197 -8.98 20.68 -27.86
CA TRP A 197 -10.23 20.06 -27.44
C TRP A 197 -11.06 19.60 -28.63
#